data_eacac6fe5ed7856bcfddae75fb6b5b4f
#
_entry.id   eacac6fe5ed7856bcfddae75fb6b5b4f
#
_cell.length_a   1.000
_cell.length_b   1.000
_cell.length_c   1.000
_cell.angle_alpha   90.00
_cell.angle_beta   90.00
_cell.angle_gamma   90.00
#
_symmetry.space_group_name_H-M   'P 1'
#
loop_
_entity.id
_entity.type
_entity.pdbx_description
1 polymer ?
#
loop_
_entity_poly.entity_id
_entity_poly.type
_entity_poly.pdbx_seq_one_letter_code
_entity_poly.pdbx_strand_id
1 'polypeptide(L)'
;MSGIVILLISIVALVLGYIFYGGWLAKKWGIDPSRKTPAHELEDGVDYVPAKAPVLLGHHFASIAGAGPINGPIQAAVFGWVPVLIWVLLGGIFIGAVQDFSALFVSIRNKGKSIGEVMGNVLNQRCKYMFSIFTWLVMLLVDAAFADIVAKTFFSVGASNPAANGSVATASILFIPLAIAFGFFVYRKHAPLVVSTIAGVVVLFVAIALGLKFPIQGSFSTVAFWRAIVFIYCAIASVTPVWILLQPRDYLNSFLLYLMIGAAAIGIIFSNPAVNLTPFAGFKVGNSFLFPTLFITVACGAVSGFHSLISSGTTAKQLDNEKSAKMVGFGAMLIECLLAVISLICVASVSANGVTSVATGEKLGTPSIVFASAIEGFFLKMGFSESAGKVAFTVISLAVSAFCLTSLDTCCRLGRFTFQELFAAKEGEEDAHPVRKALSNTYVATLVNIGLAAILCVGGYATLWKLFGACNQLVSVPALMAAAVYLKSVGKKHNMFYIPMFFMAAASMSQLVISFVTYAKALINGTGAWNVEGLLCVFIVPIFCLAFSLLVEGCKVLFGKKTQAAA
;
A
#
# COMPACT_ATOMS: atom_id res chain seq x y z
N MET A 1 -13.55 -20.78 -18.31
CA MET A 1 -12.54 -21.16 -17.28
C MET A 1 -13.19 -20.96 -15.93
N SER A 2 -12.82 -21.72 -14.90
CA SER A 2 -13.42 -21.52 -13.56
C SER A 2 -12.47 -20.73 -12.65
N GLY A 3 -13.05 -20.01 -11.67
CA GLY A 3 -12.26 -19.23 -10.70
C GLY A 3 -11.31 -20.09 -9.88
N ILE A 4 -11.69 -21.34 -9.56
CA ILE A 4 -10.81 -22.28 -8.85
C ILE A 4 -9.52 -22.53 -9.63
N VAL A 5 -9.59 -22.75 -10.94
CA VAL A 5 -8.41 -23.06 -11.76
C VAL A 5 -7.43 -21.88 -11.73
N ILE A 6 -7.94 -20.64 -11.85
CA ILE A 6 -7.10 -19.43 -11.74
C ILE A 6 -6.46 -19.34 -10.36
N LEU A 7 -7.24 -19.58 -9.29
CA LEU A 7 -6.75 -19.53 -7.91
C LEU A 7 -5.63 -20.56 -7.68
N LEU A 8 -5.85 -21.82 -8.08
CA LEU A 8 -4.88 -22.89 -7.86
C LEU A 8 -3.58 -22.69 -8.65
N ILE A 9 -3.67 -22.33 -9.94
CA ILE A 9 -2.49 -22.00 -10.76
C ILE A 9 -1.71 -20.87 -10.12
N SER A 10 -2.40 -19.84 -9.62
CA SER A 10 -1.76 -18.70 -8.99
C SER A 10 -1.07 -19.07 -7.68
N ILE A 11 -1.73 -19.85 -6.82
CA ILE A 11 -1.11 -20.33 -5.57
C ILE A 11 0.16 -21.14 -5.88
N VAL A 12 0.09 -22.07 -6.83
CA VAL A 12 1.26 -22.87 -7.23
C VAL A 12 2.38 -21.97 -7.74
N ALA A 13 2.08 -21.00 -8.62
CA ALA A 13 3.08 -20.08 -9.15
C ALA A 13 3.75 -19.22 -8.04
N LEU A 14 2.94 -18.69 -7.11
CA LEU A 14 3.44 -17.87 -6.01
C LEU A 14 4.29 -18.70 -5.03
N VAL A 15 3.86 -19.92 -4.69
CA VAL A 15 4.62 -20.83 -3.82
C VAL A 15 5.97 -21.23 -4.48
N LEU A 16 5.95 -21.57 -5.76
CA LEU A 16 7.18 -21.86 -6.51
C LEU A 16 8.11 -20.62 -6.55
N GLY A 17 7.55 -19.42 -6.77
CA GLY A 17 8.28 -18.16 -6.69
C GLY A 17 8.95 -17.95 -5.32
N TYR A 18 8.21 -18.21 -4.24
CA TYR A 18 8.75 -18.11 -2.87
C TYR A 18 9.89 -19.11 -2.60
N ILE A 19 9.67 -20.37 -2.95
CA ILE A 19 10.64 -21.45 -2.65
C ILE A 19 11.89 -21.27 -3.50
N PHE A 20 11.75 -21.20 -4.81
CA PHE A 20 12.90 -21.23 -5.73
C PHE A 20 13.52 -19.85 -5.91
N TYR A 21 12.75 -18.85 -6.33
CA TYR A 21 13.31 -17.55 -6.66
C TYR A 21 13.66 -16.74 -5.41
N GLY A 22 12.76 -16.64 -4.43
CA GLY A 22 13.03 -16.01 -3.14
C GLY A 22 14.15 -16.72 -2.37
N GLY A 23 14.22 -18.05 -2.42
CA GLY A 23 15.32 -18.85 -1.86
C GLY A 23 16.66 -18.60 -2.54
N TRP A 24 16.66 -18.48 -3.88
CA TRP A 24 17.85 -18.12 -4.65
C TRP A 24 18.35 -16.71 -4.32
N LEU A 25 17.46 -15.72 -4.22
CA LEU A 25 17.81 -14.35 -3.83
C LEU A 25 18.43 -14.31 -2.43
N ALA A 26 17.82 -14.97 -1.44
CA ALA A 26 18.34 -15.02 -0.07
C ALA A 26 19.77 -15.58 -0.01
N LYS A 27 20.05 -16.66 -0.75
CA LYS A 27 21.40 -17.21 -0.89
C LYS A 27 22.37 -16.24 -1.59
N LYS A 28 21.92 -15.61 -2.69
CA LYS A 28 22.74 -14.66 -3.46
C LYS A 28 23.12 -13.42 -2.66
N TRP A 29 22.19 -12.89 -1.88
CA TRP A 29 22.44 -11.70 -1.06
C TRP A 29 23.19 -12.03 0.24
N GLY A 30 23.23 -13.30 0.63
CA GLY A 30 23.93 -13.78 1.83
C GLY A 30 23.20 -13.38 3.10
N ILE A 31 21.95 -13.80 3.21
CA ILE A 31 21.20 -13.76 4.46
C ILE A 31 21.92 -14.62 5.50
N ASP A 32 22.25 -14.04 6.65
CA ASP A 32 23.01 -14.66 7.72
C ASP A 32 22.22 -14.65 9.04
N PRO A 33 21.68 -15.80 9.45
CA PRO A 33 20.93 -15.91 10.70
C PRO A 33 21.74 -15.64 11.98
N SER A 34 23.07 -15.72 11.91
CA SER A 34 23.96 -15.49 13.07
C SER A 34 24.21 -14.01 13.34
N ARG A 35 23.91 -13.15 12.36
CA ARG A 35 24.12 -11.71 12.47
C ARG A 35 23.04 -11.07 13.32
N LYS A 36 23.44 -10.23 14.28
CA LYS A 36 22.50 -9.38 15.01
C LYS A 36 21.83 -8.38 14.07
N THR A 37 20.54 -8.20 14.24
CA THR A 37 19.77 -7.22 13.47
C THR A 37 19.78 -5.86 14.15
N PRO A 38 19.50 -4.78 13.42
CA PRO A 38 19.38 -3.44 14.00
C PRO A 38 18.38 -3.36 15.16
N ALA A 39 17.33 -4.19 15.14
CA ALA A 39 16.35 -4.27 16.21
C ALA A 39 16.98 -4.58 17.58
N HIS A 40 18.05 -5.42 17.59
CA HIS A 40 18.80 -5.77 18.80
C HIS A 40 20.03 -4.89 19.04
N GLU A 41 20.66 -4.36 17.98
CA GLU A 41 21.86 -3.53 18.11
C GLU A 41 21.54 -2.11 18.61
N LEU A 42 20.37 -1.60 18.22
CA LEU A 42 19.94 -0.22 18.43
C LEU A 42 18.61 -0.16 19.21
N GLU A 43 18.28 -1.19 19.99
CA GLU A 43 17.04 -1.28 20.73
C GLU A 43 16.83 -0.05 21.62
N ASP A 44 15.76 0.71 21.36
CA ASP A 44 15.42 1.94 22.05
C ASP A 44 14.04 1.85 22.74
N GLY A 45 13.31 0.75 22.53
CA GLY A 45 11.95 0.55 23.06
C GLY A 45 10.89 1.46 22.43
N VAL A 46 11.22 2.19 21.34
CA VAL A 46 10.32 3.12 20.67
C VAL A 46 10.15 2.73 19.20
N ASP A 47 11.23 2.78 18.42
CA ASP A 47 11.27 2.43 17.00
C ASP A 47 11.99 1.10 16.75
N TYR A 48 13.10 0.88 17.45
CA TYR A 48 13.88 -0.36 17.39
C TYR A 48 13.43 -1.32 18.49
N VAL A 49 12.49 -2.20 18.13
CA VAL A 49 11.89 -3.18 19.05
C VAL A 49 11.82 -4.54 18.37
N PRO A 50 12.59 -5.55 18.83
CA PRO A 50 12.56 -6.87 18.22
C PRO A 50 11.17 -7.50 18.28
N ALA A 51 10.64 -7.93 17.14
CA ALA A 51 9.35 -8.59 17.02
C ALA A 51 9.48 -9.99 16.43
N LYS A 52 8.75 -10.96 17.02
CA LYS A 52 8.71 -12.33 16.50
C LYS A 52 8.23 -12.35 15.05
N ALA A 53 8.84 -13.20 14.22
CA ALA A 53 8.60 -13.25 12.79
C ALA A 53 7.10 -13.31 12.36
N PRO A 54 6.19 -14.10 12.98
CA PRO A 54 4.77 -14.08 12.61
C PRO A 54 4.08 -12.75 12.93
N VAL A 55 4.44 -12.09 14.04
CA VAL A 55 3.90 -10.79 14.44
C VAL A 55 4.37 -9.72 13.46
N LEU A 56 5.67 -9.74 13.13
CA LEU A 56 6.23 -8.79 12.16
C LEU A 56 5.67 -9.00 10.76
N LEU A 57 5.45 -10.26 10.34
CA LEU A 57 4.77 -10.55 9.07
C LEU A 57 3.35 -9.95 9.04
N GLY A 58 2.58 -10.15 10.11
CA GLY A 58 1.23 -9.58 10.22
C GLY A 58 1.22 -8.06 10.18
N HIS A 59 2.10 -7.42 10.95
CA HIS A 59 2.27 -5.96 10.96
C HIS A 59 2.71 -5.43 9.58
N HIS A 60 3.76 -6.02 9.00
CA HIS A 60 4.25 -5.61 7.69
C HIS A 60 3.19 -5.78 6.60
N PHE A 61 2.53 -6.96 6.56
CA PHE A 61 1.48 -7.26 5.59
C PHE A 61 0.29 -6.30 5.72
N ALA A 62 -0.19 -6.03 6.94
CA ALA A 62 -1.28 -5.08 7.15
C ALA A 62 -0.90 -3.65 6.73
N SER A 63 0.38 -3.28 6.86
CA SER A 63 0.87 -1.95 6.47
C SER A 63 1.04 -1.77 4.96
N ILE A 64 1.41 -2.83 4.22
CA ILE A 64 1.58 -2.79 2.76
C ILE A 64 0.28 -3.02 2.01
N ALA A 65 -0.56 -3.97 2.47
CA ALA A 65 -1.80 -4.38 1.83
C ALA A 65 -2.93 -3.37 2.04
N GLY A 66 -2.82 -2.19 1.44
CA GLY A 66 -3.91 -1.21 1.41
C GLY A 66 -5.03 -1.57 0.43
N ALA A 67 -5.73 -0.57 -0.10
CA ALA A 67 -6.76 -0.77 -1.12
C ALA A 67 -6.20 -1.22 -2.49
N GLY A 68 -4.89 -1.12 -2.70
CA GLY A 68 -4.23 -1.37 -3.99
C GLY A 68 -4.52 -2.73 -4.59
N PRO A 69 -4.27 -3.85 -3.89
CA PRO A 69 -4.47 -5.20 -4.41
C PRO A 69 -5.93 -5.55 -4.68
N ILE A 70 -6.87 -4.80 -4.13
CA ILE A 70 -8.31 -4.96 -4.42
C ILE A 70 -8.71 -4.07 -5.59
N ASN A 71 -8.44 -2.77 -5.48
CA ASN A 71 -8.90 -1.79 -6.45
C ASN A 71 -8.19 -1.90 -7.79
N GLY A 72 -6.89 -2.22 -7.78
CA GLY A 72 -6.06 -2.27 -8.98
C GLY A 72 -6.52 -3.32 -9.99
N PRO A 73 -6.56 -4.61 -9.63
CA PRO A 73 -7.00 -5.67 -10.54
C PRO A 73 -8.44 -5.50 -11.03
N ILE A 74 -9.35 -5.02 -10.18
CA ILE A 74 -10.75 -4.75 -10.57
C ILE A 74 -10.82 -3.66 -11.62
N GLN A 75 -10.08 -2.55 -11.47
CA GLN A 75 -10.05 -1.49 -12.47
C GLN A 75 -9.30 -1.89 -13.75
N ALA A 76 -8.24 -2.71 -13.63
CA ALA A 76 -7.48 -3.20 -14.77
C ALA A 76 -8.22 -4.30 -15.57
N ALA A 77 -9.29 -4.87 -15.01
CA ALA A 77 -10.11 -5.92 -15.64
C ALA A 77 -10.69 -5.52 -17.02
N VAL A 78 -10.79 -4.24 -17.30
CA VAL A 78 -11.18 -3.73 -18.64
C VAL A 78 -10.30 -4.24 -19.77
N PHE A 79 -9.04 -4.60 -19.49
CA PHE A 79 -8.13 -5.20 -20.49
C PHE A 79 -8.27 -6.72 -20.63
N GLY A 80 -9.13 -7.35 -19.84
CA GLY A 80 -9.31 -8.80 -19.76
C GLY A 80 -8.52 -9.44 -18.61
N TRP A 81 -8.89 -10.67 -18.23
CA TRP A 81 -8.31 -11.32 -17.07
C TRP A 81 -6.88 -11.86 -17.29
N VAL A 82 -6.53 -12.26 -18.52
CA VAL A 82 -5.21 -12.85 -18.81
C VAL A 82 -4.07 -11.84 -18.60
N PRO A 83 -4.07 -10.64 -19.20
CA PRO A 83 -2.97 -9.70 -19.01
C PRO A 83 -2.87 -9.21 -17.56
N VAL A 84 -4.00 -9.06 -16.85
CA VAL A 84 -3.98 -8.69 -15.44
C VAL A 84 -3.36 -9.82 -14.60
N LEU A 85 -3.76 -11.07 -14.81
CA LEU A 85 -3.20 -12.23 -14.10
C LEU A 85 -1.70 -12.38 -14.32
N ILE A 86 -1.26 -12.29 -15.59
CA ILE A 86 0.16 -12.38 -15.96
C ILE A 86 0.94 -11.29 -15.23
N TRP A 87 0.44 -10.05 -15.21
CA TRP A 87 1.13 -8.96 -14.54
C TRP A 87 1.18 -9.13 -13.03
N VAL A 88 0.09 -9.54 -12.39
CA VAL A 88 0.07 -9.82 -10.94
C VAL A 88 1.10 -10.90 -10.57
N LEU A 89 1.16 -12.00 -11.35
CA LEU A 89 2.07 -13.11 -11.04
C LEU A 89 3.53 -12.79 -11.38
N LEU A 90 3.81 -12.36 -12.62
CA LEU A 90 5.19 -12.10 -13.05
C LEU A 90 5.74 -10.80 -12.42
N GLY A 91 4.96 -9.73 -12.44
CA GLY A 91 5.33 -8.47 -11.80
C GLY A 91 5.52 -8.64 -10.30
N GLY A 92 4.59 -9.34 -9.64
CA GLY A 92 4.66 -9.61 -8.21
C GLY A 92 5.88 -10.43 -7.80
N ILE A 93 6.15 -11.55 -8.49
CA ILE A 93 7.28 -12.44 -8.15
C ILE A 93 8.64 -11.80 -8.50
N PHE A 94 8.78 -11.25 -9.71
CA PHE A 94 10.08 -10.84 -10.25
C PHE A 94 10.42 -9.37 -10.04
N ILE A 95 9.45 -8.54 -9.69
CA ILE A 95 9.66 -7.11 -9.45
C ILE A 95 9.24 -6.73 -8.02
N GLY A 96 7.96 -6.87 -7.65
CA GLY A 96 7.43 -6.42 -6.35
C GLY A 96 8.11 -7.11 -5.18
N ALA A 97 8.08 -8.43 -5.13
CA ALA A 97 8.70 -9.19 -4.04
C ALA A 97 10.24 -9.04 -3.98
N VAL A 98 10.89 -8.84 -5.14
CA VAL A 98 12.32 -8.51 -5.19
C VAL A 98 12.59 -7.14 -4.57
N GLN A 99 11.76 -6.15 -4.90
CA GLN A 99 11.86 -4.80 -4.36
C GLN A 99 11.69 -4.80 -2.85
N ASP A 100 10.62 -5.39 -2.33
CA ASP A 100 10.29 -5.39 -0.91
C ASP A 100 11.36 -6.09 -0.09
N PHE A 101 11.77 -7.27 -0.54
CA PHE A 101 12.83 -8.04 0.11
C PHE A 101 14.19 -7.33 0.03
N SER A 102 14.52 -6.69 -1.11
CA SER A 102 15.77 -5.97 -1.25
C SER A 102 15.81 -4.69 -0.40
N ALA A 103 14.70 -3.96 -0.33
CA ALA A 103 14.59 -2.78 0.51
C ALA A 103 14.77 -3.13 2.00
N LEU A 104 14.12 -4.20 2.47
CA LEU A 104 14.32 -4.73 3.81
C LEU A 104 15.77 -5.16 4.04
N PHE A 105 16.34 -5.97 3.13
CA PHE A 105 17.70 -6.46 3.23
C PHE A 105 18.74 -5.33 3.30
N VAL A 106 18.64 -4.36 2.41
CA VAL A 106 19.58 -3.23 2.37
C VAL A 106 19.44 -2.36 3.62
N SER A 107 18.22 -2.15 4.12
CA SER A 107 18.00 -1.39 5.34
C SER A 107 18.61 -2.08 6.57
N ILE A 108 18.38 -3.37 6.79
CA ILE A 108 18.98 -4.08 7.93
C ILE A 108 20.52 -4.10 7.87
N ARG A 109 21.10 -4.10 6.67
CA ARG A 109 22.55 -4.00 6.46
C ARG A 109 23.10 -2.58 6.68
N ASN A 110 22.23 -1.57 6.70
CA ASN A 110 22.54 -0.17 6.96
C ASN A 110 21.91 0.32 8.27
N LYS A 111 21.93 -0.49 9.33
CA LYS A 111 21.47 -0.15 10.69
C LYS A 111 19.98 0.26 10.75
N GLY A 112 19.12 -0.36 9.93
CA GLY A 112 17.69 -0.04 9.88
C GLY A 112 17.35 1.32 9.27
N LYS A 113 18.28 1.93 8.53
CA LYS A 113 18.08 3.23 7.90
C LYS A 113 17.09 3.18 6.74
N SER A 114 16.37 4.27 6.53
CA SER A 114 15.44 4.41 5.39
C SER A 114 16.15 4.30 4.05
N ILE A 115 15.43 3.93 2.98
CA ILE A 115 16.01 3.88 1.62
C ILE A 115 16.60 5.24 1.22
N GLY A 116 15.99 6.36 1.66
CA GLY A 116 16.53 7.71 1.40
C GLY A 116 17.91 7.91 2.03
N GLU A 117 18.10 7.47 3.28
CA GLU A 117 19.41 7.54 3.94
C GLU A 117 20.42 6.59 3.30
N VAL A 118 19.98 5.37 2.93
CA VAL A 118 20.83 4.43 2.19
C VAL A 118 21.29 5.06 0.87
N MET A 119 20.40 5.72 0.14
CA MET A 119 20.78 6.44 -1.09
C MET A 119 21.82 7.52 -0.83
N GLY A 120 21.71 8.25 0.27
CA GLY A 120 22.73 9.23 0.69
C GLY A 120 24.10 8.59 0.87
N ASN A 121 24.14 7.40 1.44
CA ASN A 121 25.38 6.64 1.71
C ASN A 121 25.98 6.01 0.44
N VAL A 122 25.13 5.45 -0.45
CA VAL A 122 25.60 4.68 -1.62
C VAL A 122 25.75 5.51 -2.90
N LEU A 123 25.05 6.64 -3.01
CA LEU A 123 25.15 7.57 -4.13
C LEU A 123 25.80 8.89 -3.67
N ASN A 124 25.02 9.82 -3.17
CA ASN A 124 25.46 11.09 -2.59
C ASN A 124 24.31 11.79 -1.82
N GLN A 125 24.65 12.80 -1.01
CA GLN A 125 23.68 13.56 -0.21
C GLN A 125 22.63 14.29 -1.06
N ARG A 126 22.96 14.72 -2.27
CA ARG A 126 22.00 15.34 -3.19
C ARG A 126 20.88 14.36 -3.56
N CYS A 127 21.24 13.09 -3.84
CA CYS A 127 20.27 12.05 -4.12
C CYS A 127 19.35 11.76 -2.92
N LYS A 128 19.88 11.80 -1.68
CA LYS A 128 19.07 11.70 -0.46
C LYS A 128 17.98 12.77 -0.44
N TYR A 129 18.34 14.04 -0.60
CA TYR A 129 17.35 15.13 -0.58
C TYR A 129 16.34 15.03 -1.73
N MET A 130 16.80 14.74 -2.96
CA MET A 130 15.91 14.56 -4.10
C MET A 130 14.92 13.41 -3.86
N PHE A 131 15.37 12.31 -3.30
CA PHE A 131 14.51 11.16 -2.97
C PHE A 131 13.52 11.50 -1.85
N SER A 132 13.96 12.19 -0.79
CA SER A 132 13.09 12.59 0.32
C SER A 132 11.98 13.55 -0.15
N ILE A 133 12.31 14.55 -1.00
CA ILE A 133 11.28 15.44 -1.57
C ILE A 133 10.33 14.65 -2.48
N PHE A 134 10.87 13.79 -3.34
CA PHE A 134 10.08 12.97 -4.26
C PHE A 134 9.11 12.07 -3.49
N THR A 135 9.59 11.31 -2.50
CA THR A 135 8.74 10.41 -1.72
C THR A 135 7.73 11.16 -0.86
N TRP A 136 8.10 12.33 -0.31
CA TRP A 136 7.16 13.17 0.41
C TRP A 136 5.99 13.63 -0.47
N LEU A 137 6.26 14.10 -1.68
CA LEU A 137 5.20 14.47 -2.63
C LEU A 137 4.30 13.27 -2.98
N VAL A 138 4.90 12.08 -3.15
CA VAL A 138 4.12 10.85 -3.41
C VAL A 138 3.24 10.50 -2.22
N MET A 139 3.75 10.60 -0.98
CA MET A 139 2.96 10.32 0.23
C MET A 139 1.77 11.26 0.38
N LEU A 140 1.88 12.55 0.00
CA LEU A 140 0.73 13.45 -0.02
C LEU A 140 -0.39 12.97 -0.96
N LEU A 141 -0.04 12.39 -2.12
CA LEU A 141 -1.02 11.80 -3.05
C LEU A 141 -1.66 10.53 -2.49
N VAL A 142 -0.87 9.69 -1.80
CA VAL A 142 -1.37 8.50 -1.09
C VAL A 142 -2.37 8.90 -0.02
N ASP A 143 -2.00 9.86 0.83
CA ASP A 143 -2.84 10.36 1.92
C ASP A 143 -4.17 10.91 1.38
N ALA A 144 -4.12 11.70 0.30
CA ALA A 144 -5.31 12.25 -0.34
C ALA A 144 -6.23 11.16 -0.93
N ALA A 145 -5.65 10.20 -1.65
CA ALA A 145 -6.40 9.12 -2.29
C ALA A 145 -7.06 8.18 -1.27
N PHE A 146 -6.31 7.77 -0.25
CA PHE A 146 -6.83 6.84 0.76
C PHE A 146 -7.82 7.50 1.71
N ALA A 147 -7.64 8.77 2.06
CA ALA A 147 -8.61 9.52 2.85
C ALA A 147 -9.98 9.60 2.13
N ASP A 148 -9.98 9.81 0.80
CA ASP A 148 -11.22 9.81 0.01
C ASP A 148 -11.88 8.42 -0.06
N ILE A 149 -11.06 7.35 -0.21
CA ILE A 149 -11.57 5.98 -0.21
C ILE A 149 -12.24 5.68 1.14
N VAL A 150 -11.57 5.94 2.26
CA VAL A 150 -12.10 5.70 3.60
C VAL A 150 -13.39 6.51 3.82
N ALA A 151 -13.39 7.80 3.49
CA ALA A 151 -14.59 8.65 3.59
C ALA A 151 -15.77 8.08 2.80
N LYS A 152 -15.52 7.52 1.61
CA LYS A 152 -16.54 6.88 0.77
C LYS A 152 -17.00 5.50 1.26
N THR A 153 -16.33 4.90 2.22
CA THR A 153 -16.84 3.69 2.89
C THR A 153 -17.69 4.02 4.11
N PHE A 154 -17.67 5.27 4.60
CA PHE A 154 -18.37 5.69 5.82
C PHE A 154 -19.64 6.51 5.56
N PHE A 155 -19.72 7.23 4.43
CA PHE A 155 -20.83 8.15 4.17
C PHE A 155 -22.16 7.42 3.95
N SER A 156 -23.27 8.06 4.36
CA SER A 156 -24.62 7.50 4.19
C SER A 156 -25.51 8.34 3.24
N VAL A 157 -25.28 9.62 3.15
CA VAL A 157 -26.11 10.53 2.31
C VAL A 157 -25.80 10.30 0.83
N GLY A 158 -26.76 9.74 0.10
CA GLY A 158 -26.62 9.42 -1.33
C GLY A 158 -25.82 8.13 -1.62
N ALA A 159 -25.53 7.33 -0.59
CA ALA A 159 -24.89 6.01 -0.77
C ALA A 159 -25.90 4.98 -1.30
N SER A 160 -25.41 4.02 -2.09
CA SER A 160 -26.22 2.89 -2.57
C SER A 160 -26.69 1.98 -1.43
N ASN A 161 -25.90 1.86 -0.37
CA ASN A 161 -26.25 1.11 0.85
C ASN A 161 -25.87 1.92 2.11
N PRO A 162 -26.71 2.89 2.53
CA PRO A 162 -26.42 3.76 3.68
C PRO A 162 -26.22 3.01 5.00
N ALA A 163 -26.97 1.93 5.21
CA ALA A 163 -26.89 1.13 6.44
C ALA A 163 -25.55 0.39 6.54
N ALA A 164 -25.10 -0.22 5.45
CA ALA A 164 -23.80 -0.92 5.43
C ALA A 164 -22.64 0.06 5.66
N ASN A 165 -22.64 1.20 4.98
CA ASN A 165 -21.60 2.22 5.18
C ASN A 165 -21.62 2.77 6.61
N GLY A 166 -22.79 3.06 7.17
CA GLY A 166 -22.94 3.49 8.55
C GLY A 166 -22.45 2.44 9.56
N SER A 167 -22.67 1.15 9.27
CA SER A 167 -22.16 0.03 10.08
C SER A 167 -20.62 -0.02 10.08
N VAL A 168 -20.01 0.19 8.91
CA VAL A 168 -18.55 0.25 8.75
C VAL A 168 -17.98 1.44 9.55
N ALA A 169 -18.62 2.60 9.46
CA ALA A 169 -18.22 3.80 10.23
C ALA A 169 -18.27 3.55 11.75
N THR A 170 -19.38 3.00 12.25
CA THR A 170 -19.54 2.67 13.68
C THR A 170 -18.48 1.68 14.15
N ALA A 171 -18.29 0.57 13.44
CA ALA A 171 -17.31 -0.44 13.79
C ALA A 171 -15.88 0.12 13.78
N SER A 172 -15.52 0.96 12.80
CA SER A 172 -14.21 1.60 12.71
C SER A 172 -13.93 2.55 13.87
N ILE A 173 -14.94 3.33 14.29
CA ILE A 173 -14.81 4.22 15.47
C ILE A 173 -14.64 3.40 16.74
N LEU A 174 -15.41 2.32 16.94
CA LEU A 174 -15.30 1.45 18.11
C LEU A 174 -13.96 0.70 18.14
N PHE A 175 -13.34 0.49 17.00
CA PHE A 175 -12.04 -0.19 16.89
C PHE A 175 -10.88 0.66 17.44
N ILE A 176 -10.98 1.99 17.41
CA ILE A 176 -9.93 2.89 17.94
C ILE A 176 -9.73 2.69 19.46
N PRO A 177 -10.75 2.83 20.34
CA PRO A 177 -10.57 2.58 21.76
C PRO A 177 -10.19 1.11 22.08
N LEU A 178 -10.66 0.15 21.29
CA LEU A 178 -10.23 -1.25 21.41
C LEU A 178 -8.71 -1.38 21.19
N ALA A 179 -8.18 -0.79 20.13
CA ALA A 179 -6.75 -0.82 19.83
C ALA A 179 -5.92 -0.17 20.96
N ILE A 180 -6.37 0.97 21.47
CA ILE A 180 -5.72 1.66 22.60
C ILE A 180 -5.73 0.78 23.86
N ALA A 181 -6.87 0.17 24.20
CA ALA A 181 -6.99 -0.73 25.33
C ALA A 181 -6.07 -1.95 25.18
N PHE A 182 -6.08 -2.59 24.00
CA PHE A 182 -5.20 -3.71 23.70
C PHE A 182 -3.72 -3.32 23.86
N GLY A 183 -3.29 -2.18 23.29
CA GLY A 183 -1.93 -1.66 23.42
C GLY A 183 -1.54 -1.43 24.88
N PHE A 184 -2.43 -0.83 25.66
CA PHE A 184 -2.19 -0.60 27.09
C PHE A 184 -2.00 -1.91 27.86
N PHE A 185 -2.88 -2.89 27.68
CA PHE A 185 -2.78 -4.17 28.40
C PHE A 185 -1.54 -4.97 27.99
N VAL A 186 -1.23 -5.05 26.68
CA VAL A 186 -0.09 -5.84 26.17
C VAL A 186 1.25 -5.18 26.49
N TYR A 187 1.42 -3.88 26.18
CA TYR A 187 2.72 -3.22 26.30
C TYR A 187 3.00 -2.63 27.67
N ARG A 188 1.97 -2.15 28.40
CA ARG A 188 2.17 -1.52 29.73
C ARG A 188 1.92 -2.48 30.88
N LYS A 189 0.94 -3.39 30.76
CA LYS A 189 0.60 -4.36 31.81
C LYS A 189 1.23 -5.73 31.56
N HIS A 190 1.99 -5.90 30.47
CA HIS A 190 2.65 -7.16 30.09
C HIS A 190 1.70 -8.37 30.07
N ALA A 191 0.45 -8.16 29.68
CA ALA A 191 -0.53 -9.22 29.57
C ALA A 191 -0.08 -10.28 28.53
N PRO A 192 -0.39 -11.59 28.73
CA PRO A 192 -0.03 -12.63 27.79
C PRO A 192 -0.61 -12.34 26.41
N LEU A 193 0.25 -12.27 25.38
CA LEU A 193 -0.13 -11.88 24.02
C LEU A 193 -1.26 -12.75 23.44
N VAL A 194 -1.21 -14.06 23.66
CA VAL A 194 -2.22 -15.00 23.12
C VAL A 194 -3.60 -14.72 23.70
N VAL A 195 -3.70 -14.56 25.02
CA VAL A 195 -4.98 -14.27 25.71
C VAL A 195 -5.52 -12.91 25.28
N SER A 196 -4.65 -11.89 25.24
CA SER A 196 -5.01 -10.55 24.79
C SER A 196 -5.47 -10.54 23.34
N THR A 197 -4.84 -11.34 22.46
CA THR A 197 -5.22 -11.48 21.06
C THR A 197 -6.61 -12.09 20.93
N ILE A 198 -6.88 -13.20 21.62
CA ILE A 198 -8.21 -13.84 21.59
C ILE A 198 -9.28 -12.84 22.08
N ALA A 199 -9.03 -12.17 23.21
CA ALA A 199 -9.94 -11.17 23.74
C ALA A 199 -10.13 -9.99 22.76
N GLY A 200 -9.06 -9.48 22.17
CA GLY A 200 -9.08 -8.39 21.18
C GLY A 200 -9.89 -8.75 19.93
N VAL A 201 -9.69 -9.96 19.39
CA VAL A 201 -10.45 -10.47 18.23
C VAL A 201 -11.93 -10.66 18.58
N VAL A 202 -12.26 -11.20 19.76
CA VAL A 202 -13.66 -11.32 20.21
C VAL A 202 -14.31 -9.94 20.31
N VAL A 203 -13.65 -8.96 20.95
CA VAL A 203 -14.20 -7.60 21.09
C VAL A 203 -14.30 -6.91 19.73
N LEU A 204 -13.40 -7.21 18.77
CA LEU A 204 -13.50 -6.74 17.39
C LEU A 204 -14.80 -7.23 16.73
N PHE A 205 -15.14 -8.52 16.86
CA PHE A 205 -16.42 -9.05 16.34
C PHE A 205 -17.63 -8.46 17.06
N VAL A 206 -17.52 -8.17 18.36
CA VAL A 206 -18.56 -7.42 19.10
C VAL A 206 -18.72 -6.01 18.54
N ALA A 207 -17.62 -5.31 18.24
CA ALA A 207 -17.68 -3.98 17.61
C ALA A 207 -18.35 -4.03 16.22
N ILE A 208 -18.09 -5.07 15.43
CA ILE A 208 -18.78 -5.31 14.15
C ILE A 208 -20.28 -5.52 14.36
N ALA A 209 -20.65 -6.37 15.30
CA ALA A 209 -22.07 -6.65 15.63
C ALA A 209 -22.80 -5.38 16.13
N LEU A 210 -22.14 -4.56 16.93
CA LEU A 210 -22.65 -3.25 17.36
C LEU A 210 -22.79 -2.29 16.18
N GLY A 211 -21.83 -2.29 15.25
CA GLY A 211 -21.91 -1.51 14.02
C GLY A 211 -23.12 -1.89 13.15
N LEU A 212 -23.38 -3.18 13.01
CA LEU A 212 -24.56 -3.70 12.27
C LEU A 212 -25.88 -3.27 12.95
N LYS A 213 -25.90 -3.23 14.28
CA LYS A 213 -27.11 -2.87 15.04
C LYS A 213 -27.33 -1.36 15.14
N PHE A 214 -26.25 -0.57 15.18
CA PHE A 214 -26.27 0.87 15.39
C PHE A 214 -25.47 1.60 14.29
N PRO A 215 -25.90 1.56 13.02
CA PRO A 215 -25.20 2.22 11.94
C PRO A 215 -25.27 3.74 12.07
N ILE A 216 -24.15 4.44 11.93
CA ILE A 216 -24.12 5.91 11.89
C ILE A 216 -24.72 6.38 10.58
N GLN A 217 -25.91 7.01 10.69
CA GLN A 217 -26.65 7.56 9.56
C GLN A 217 -27.15 8.96 9.93
N GLY A 218 -27.43 9.78 8.93
CA GLY A 218 -28.00 11.11 9.15
C GLY A 218 -27.59 12.10 8.06
N SER A 219 -28.24 13.25 8.02
CA SER A 219 -27.96 14.31 7.05
C SER A 219 -26.53 14.87 7.11
N PHE A 220 -25.86 14.71 8.24
CA PHE A 220 -24.45 15.10 8.43
C PHE A 220 -23.46 14.13 7.79
N SER A 221 -23.83 12.86 7.58
CA SER A 221 -22.95 11.78 7.12
C SER A 221 -22.65 11.89 5.62
N THR A 222 -22.03 13.00 5.23
CA THR A 222 -21.57 13.29 3.86
C THR A 222 -20.11 12.89 3.66
N VAL A 223 -19.68 12.76 2.41
CA VAL A 223 -18.26 12.47 2.09
C VAL A 223 -17.33 13.57 2.63
N ALA A 224 -17.76 14.84 2.55
CA ALA A 224 -16.97 15.97 3.05
C ALA A 224 -16.78 15.91 4.57
N PHE A 225 -17.84 15.58 5.32
CA PHE A 225 -17.77 15.37 6.76
C PHE A 225 -16.77 14.25 7.12
N TRP A 226 -16.87 13.10 6.46
CA TRP A 226 -15.97 11.97 6.74
C TRP A 226 -14.53 12.24 6.32
N ARG A 227 -14.28 12.97 5.21
CA ARG A 227 -12.92 13.43 4.87
C ARG A 227 -12.32 14.25 6.01
N ALA A 228 -13.06 15.21 6.57
CA ALA A 228 -12.58 16.02 7.68
C ALA A 228 -12.28 15.18 8.92
N ILE A 229 -13.17 14.26 9.31
CA ILE A 229 -12.96 13.34 10.44
C ILE A 229 -11.72 12.46 10.23
N VAL A 230 -11.53 11.89 9.04
CA VAL A 230 -10.38 11.05 8.71
C VAL A 230 -9.08 11.85 8.80
N PHE A 231 -9.02 13.08 8.30
CA PHE A 231 -7.80 13.92 8.41
C PHE A 231 -7.52 14.35 9.86
N ILE A 232 -8.54 14.66 10.66
CA ILE A 232 -8.38 14.93 12.10
C ILE A 232 -7.82 13.69 12.81
N TYR A 233 -8.38 12.52 12.53
CA TYR A 233 -7.87 11.27 13.06
C TYR A 233 -6.40 11.04 12.66
N CYS A 234 -6.03 11.22 11.39
CA CYS A 234 -4.66 11.09 10.92
C CYS A 234 -3.71 12.08 11.59
N ALA A 235 -4.15 13.31 11.87
CA ALA A 235 -3.37 14.29 12.63
C ALA A 235 -3.02 13.77 14.03
N ILE A 236 -4.02 13.24 14.74
CA ILE A 236 -3.84 12.66 16.08
C ILE A 236 -2.95 11.41 16.00
N ALA A 237 -3.24 10.49 15.08
CA ALA A 237 -2.49 9.25 14.91
C ALA A 237 -1.02 9.50 14.55
N SER A 238 -0.74 10.52 13.74
CA SER A 238 0.62 10.88 13.32
C SER A 238 1.51 11.33 14.49
N VAL A 239 0.96 12.00 15.50
CA VAL A 239 1.72 12.48 16.67
C VAL A 239 1.69 11.53 17.85
N THR A 240 0.77 10.57 17.86
CA THR A 240 0.62 9.59 18.97
C THR A 240 1.74 8.55 18.89
N PRO A 241 2.33 8.10 20.04
CA PRO A 241 3.30 7.00 20.05
C PRO A 241 2.76 5.72 19.39
N VAL A 242 3.63 5.02 18.62
CA VAL A 242 3.24 3.87 17.79
C VAL A 242 2.58 2.76 18.60
N TRP A 243 3.09 2.48 19.81
CA TRP A 243 2.60 1.42 20.69
C TRP A 243 1.19 1.67 21.25
N ILE A 244 0.70 2.92 21.24
CA ILE A 244 -0.64 3.25 21.76
C ILE A 244 -1.72 2.89 20.73
N LEU A 245 -1.53 3.22 19.49
CA LEU A 245 -2.58 3.16 18.46
C LEU A 245 -2.21 2.31 17.25
N LEU A 246 -1.11 2.64 16.56
CA LEU A 246 -0.78 2.02 15.28
C LEU A 246 -0.49 0.52 15.41
N GLN A 247 0.50 0.18 16.22
CA GLN A 247 0.97 -1.21 16.35
C GLN A 247 -0.14 -2.17 16.83
N PRO A 248 -0.92 -1.84 17.89
CA PRO A 248 -2.04 -2.68 18.33
C PRO A 248 -3.14 -2.80 17.29
N ARG A 249 -3.47 -1.69 16.62
CA ARG A 249 -4.51 -1.66 15.61
C ARG A 249 -4.13 -2.48 14.39
N ASP A 250 -2.93 -2.30 13.87
CA ASP A 250 -2.44 -3.03 12.70
C ASP A 250 -2.36 -4.53 12.97
N TYR A 251 -1.93 -4.90 14.16
CA TYR A 251 -1.92 -6.29 14.60
C TYR A 251 -3.33 -6.90 14.61
N LEU A 252 -4.31 -6.23 15.20
CA LEU A 252 -5.70 -6.72 15.21
C LEU A 252 -6.33 -6.70 13.80
N ASN A 253 -6.02 -5.70 12.98
CA ASN A 253 -6.47 -5.63 11.59
C ASN A 253 -5.93 -6.79 10.74
N SER A 254 -4.74 -7.30 11.03
CA SER A 254 -4.19 -8.44 10.28
C SER A 254 -5.10 -9.69 10.35
N PHE A 255 -5.83 -9.87 11.45
CA PHE A 255 -6.80 -10.97 11.56
C PHE A 255 -8.02 -10.79 10.65
N LEU A 256 -8.51 -9.54 10.50
CA LEU A 256 -9.56 -9.25 9.51
C LEU A 256 -9.08 -9.51 8.08
N LEU A 257 -7.83 -9.20 7.79
CA LEU A 257 -7.23 -9.43 6.48
C LEU A 257 -7.12 -10.92 6.18
N TYR A 258 -6.59 -11.72 7.10
CA TYR A 258 -6.53 -13.17 6.95
C TYR A 258 -7.92 -13.80 6.84
N LEU A 259 -8.88 -13.32 7.63
CA LEU A 259 -10.28 -13.74 7.52
C LEU A 259 -10.86 -13.41 6.14
N MET A 260 -10.63 -12.20 5.64
CA MET A 260 -11.11 -11.76 4.33
C MET A 260 -10.54 -12.63 3.19
N ILE A 261 -9.23 -12.86 3.19
CA ILE A 261 -8.56 -13.70 2.19
C ILE A 261 -9.07 -15.14 2.30
N GLY A 262 -9.17 -15.68 3.52
CA GLY A 262 -9.66 -17.02 3.79
C GLY A 262 -11.12 -17.20 3.35
N ALA A 263 -11.99 -16.26 3.72
CA ALA A 263 -13.40 -16.28 3.33
C ALA A 263 -13.58 -16.22 1.81
N ALA A 264 -12.82 -15.33 1.15
CA ALA A 264 -12.85 -15.21 -0.30
C ALA A 264 -12.33 -16.48 -1.00
N ALA A 265 -11.21 -17.05 -0.51
CA ALA A 265 -10.68 -18.31 -1.06
C ALA A 265 -11.64 -19.47 -0.87
N ILE A 266 -12.23 -19.63 0.32
CA ILE A 266 -13.27 -20.62 0.62
C ILE A 266 -14.47 -20.40 -0.29
N GLY A 267 -14.94 -19.16 -0.41
CA GLY A 267 -16.02 -18.79 -1.32
C GLY A 267 -15.74 -19.20 -2.77
N ILE A 268 -14.55 -18.95 -3.30
CA ILE A 268 -14.15 -19.34 -4.66
C ILE A 268 -14.10 -20.87 -4.80
N ILE A 269 -13.53 -21.59 -3.82
CA ILE A 269 -13.38 -23.05 -3.88
C ILE A 269 -14.74 -23.74 -3.89
N PHE A 270 -15.65 -23.34 -3.01
CA PHE A 270 -16.94 -24.04 -2.86
C PHE A 270 -18.01 -23.54 -3.84
N SER A 271 -18.03 -22.25 -4.20
CA SER A 271 -19.00 -21.73 -5.18
C SER A 271 -18.58 -21.95 -6.64
N ASN A 272 -17.30 -22.23 -6.88
CA ASN A 272 -16.68 -22.39 -8.20
C ASN A 272 -17.18 -21.38 -9.24
N PRO A 273 -16.94 -20.08 -9.05
CA PRO A 273 -17.51 -19.06 -9.91
C PRO A 273 -16.99 -19.18 -11.36
N ALA A 274 -17.91 -19.04 -12.32
CA ALA A 274 -17.54 -18.92 -13.72
C ALA A 274 -16.80 -17.60 -13.99
N VAL A 275 -15.79 -17.65 -14.83
CA VAL A 275 -15.08 -16.47 -15.30
C VAL A 275 -15.80 -15.94 -16.54
N ASN A 276 -16.59 -14.88 -16.35
CA ASN A 276 -17.37 -14.22 -17.40
C ASN A 276 -16.53 -13.19 -18.18
N LEU A 277 -15.48 -12.66 -17.55
CA LEU A 277 -14.61 -11.64 -18.15
C LEU A 277 -13.86 -12.18 -19.38
N THR A 278 -13.78 -11.37 -20.43
CA THR A 278 -13.01 -11.72 -21.64
C THR A 278 -11.55 -12.02 -21.30
N PRO A 279 -10.93 -13.03 -21.96
CA PRO A 279 -9.52 -13.31 -21.73
C PRO A 279 -8.60 -12.13 -22.08
N PHE A 280 -8.85 -11.47 -23.21
CA PHE A 280 -8.09 -10.32 -23.68
C PHE A 280 -9.00 -9.37 -24.45
N ALA A 281 -9.12 -8.13 -24.00
CA ALA A 281 -9.99 -7.13 -24.61
C ALA A 281 -9.28 -6.30 -25.69
N GLY A 282 -7.94 -6.39 -25.81
CA GLY A 282 -7.15 -5.66 -26.79
C GLY A 282 -6.05 -4.78 -26.18
N PHE A 283 -5.17 -4.28 -27.02
CA PHE A 283 -4.09 -3.35 -26.62
C PHE A 283 -4.59 -1.92 -26.36
N LYS A 284 -5.79 -1.59 -26.80
CA LYS A 284 -6.47 -0.31 -26.55
C LYS A 284 -7.93 -0.58 -26.22
N VAL A 285 -8.37 -0.07 -25.05
CA VAL A 285 -9.75 -0.16 -24.60
C VAL A 285 -10.23 1.26 -24.24
N GLY A 286 -11.21 1.76 -24.97
CA GLY A 286 -11.61 3.16 -24.91
C GLY A 286 -10.43 4.09 -25.21
N ASN A 287 -10.16 5.01 -24.28
CA ASN A 287 -9.05 5.96 -24.38
C ASN A 287 -7.76 5.48 -23.67
N SER A 288 -7.74 4.26 -23.16
CA SER A 288 -6.61 3.72 -22.41
C SER A 288 -5.85 2.68 -23.23
N PHE A 289 -4.52 2.78 -23.26
CA PHE A 289 -3.66 1.77 -23.82
C PHE A 289 -3.27 0.76 -22.74
N LEU A 290 -3.10 -0.51 -23.13
CA LEU A 290 -2.66 -1.55 -22.21
C LEU A 290 -1.32 -1.18 -21.56
N PHE A 291 -0.32 -0.77 -22.35
CA PHE A 291 0.89 -0.14 -21.83
C PHE A 291 0.78 1.39 -21.93
N PRO A 292 1.00 2.13 -20.86
CA PRO A 292 1.39 1.70 -19.51
C PRO A 292 0.22 1.43 -18.55
N THR A 293 -1.03 1.70 -18.95
CA THR A 293 -2.17 1.86 -18.04
C THR A 293 -2.46 0.60 -17.21
N LEU A 294 -2.44 -0.61 -17.81
CA LEU A 294 -2.67 -1.84 -17.06
C LEU A 294 -1.66 -1.99 -15.93
N PHE A 295 -0.38 -1.82 -16.25
CA PHE A 295 0.74 -2.00 -15.33
C PHE A 295 0.64 -1.04 -14.13
N ILE A 296 0.23 0.19 -14.39
CA ILE A 296 0.07 1.23 -13.38
C ILE A 296 -1.24 1.06 -12.58
N THR A 297 -2.32 0.63 -13.23
CA THR A 297 -3.63 0.50 -12.58
C THR A 297 -3.66 -0.63 -11.55
N VAL A 298 -3.01 -1.76 -11.84
CA VAL A 298 -2.88 -2.89 -10.89
C VAL A 298 -2.14 -2.44 -9.62
N ALA A 299 -1.22 -1.49 -9.74
CA ALA A 299 -0.49 -0.88 -8.62
C ALA A 299 0.04 -1.93 -7.61
N CYS A 300 -0.27 -1.76 -6.32
CA CYS A 300 0.25 -2.58 -5.22
C CYS A 300 0.05 -4.09 -5.40
N GLY A 301 -0.99 -4.52 -6.13
CA GLY A 301 -1.21 -5.95 -6.40
C GLY A 301 -0.10 -6.65 -7.20
N ALA A 302 0.83 -5.90 -7.80
CA ALA A 302 1.99 -6.44 -8.50
C ALA A 302 3.30 -5.77 -8.07
N VAL A 303 3.35 -4.42 -8.01
CA VAL A 303 4.54 -3.65 -7.61
C VAL A 303 4.10 -2.38 -6.89
N SER A 304 4.71 -2.07 -5.75
CA SER A 304 4.45 -0.83 -5.02
C SER A 304 5.72 -0.22 -4.45
N GLY A 305 6.02 1.00 -4.84
CA GLY A 305 7.15 1.72 -4.30
C GLY A 305 7.02 2.05 -2.81
N PHE A 306 5.78 2.27 -2.35
CA PHE A 306 5.47 2.52 -0.94
C PHE A 306 5.93 1.37 -0.02
N HIS A 307 5.89 0.12 -0.50
CA HIS A 307 6.39 -1.03 0.26
C HIS A 307 7.86 -0.90 0.64
N SER A 308 8.68 -0.31 -0.22
CA SER A 308 10.10 -0.09 0.09
C SER A 308 10.30 0.90 1.25
N LEU A 309 9.40 1.87 1.39
CA LEU A 309 9.41 2.83 2.50
C LEU A 309 8.98 2.16 3.81
N ILE A 310 7.97 1.28 3.78
CA ILE A 310 7.55 0.47 4.93
C ILE A 310 8.66 -0.51 5.32
N SER A 311 9.19 -1.26 4.35
CA SER A 311 10.26 -2.26 4.56
C SER A 311 11.47 -1.66 5.26
N SER A 312 11.89 -0.45 4.84
CA SER A 312 13.08 0.21 5.37
C SER A 312 12.80 1.16 6.53
N GLY A 313 11.61 1.77 6.59
CA GLY A 313 11.26 2.78 7.59
C GLY A 313 10.81 2.20 8.93
N THR A 314 10.13 1.06 8.90
CA THR A 314 9.54 0.44 10.11
C THR A 314 9.96 -1.01 10.28
N THR A 315 9.80 -1.86 9.28
CA THR A 315 10.00 -3.31 9.37
C THR A 315 11.44 -3.70 9.68
N ALA A 316 12.40 -3.00 9.07
CA ALA A 316 13.83 -3.27 9.29
C ALA A 316 14.28 -3.00 10.74
N LYS A 317 13.59 -2.10 11.44
CA LYS A 317 13.85 -1.76 12.84
C LYS A 317 13.25 -2.75 13.84
N GLN A 318 12.38 -3.65 13.35
CA GLN A 318 11.67 -4.63 14.18
C GLN A 318 12.04 -6.08 13.85
N LEU A 319 12.88 -6.31 12.84
CA LEU A 319 13.26 -7.64 12.43
C LEU A 319 14.16 -8.31 13.46
N ASP A 320 13.64 -9.35 14.14
CA ASP A 320 14.35 -10.09 15.18
C ASP A 320 15.55 -10.89 14.63
N ASN A 321 15.38 -11.53 13.47
CA ASN A 321 16.44 -12.34 12.87
C ASN A 321 16.44 -12.22 11.33
N GLU A 322 17.63 -12.11 10.71
CA GLU A 322 17.75 -12.02 9.25
C GLU A 322 17.10 -13.18 8.48
N LYS A 323 17.02 -14.38 9.08
CA LYS A 323 16.35 -15.54 8.47
C LYS A 323 14.90 -15.22 8.10
N SER A 324 14.26 -14.37 8.88
CA SER A 324 12.85 -13.98 8.68
C SER A 324 12.66 -12.92 7.58
N ALA A 325 13.72 -12.27 7.12
CA ALA A 325 13.64 -11.22 6.11
C ALA A 325 12.99 -11.68 4.79
N LYS A 326 13.27 -12.92 4.35
CA LYS A 326 12.63 -13.51 3.16
C LYS A 326 11.12 -13.69 3.38
N MET A 327 10.71 -14.19 4.54
CA MET A 327 9.31 -14.42 4.83
C MET A 327 8.55 -13.09 4.93
N VAL A 328 9.13 -12.11 5.61
CA VAL A 328 8.50 -10.81 5.82
C VAL A 328 8.50 -9.96 4.54
N GLY A 329 9.66 -9.75 3.88
CA GLY A 329 9.74 -8.91 2.69
C GLY A 329 9.18 -9.59 1.44
N PHE A 330 9.74 -10.75 1.04
CA PHE A 330 9.31 -11.45 -0.17
C PHE A 330 7.95 -12.13 0.00
N GLY A 331 7.72 -12.79 1.15
CA GLY A 331 6.51 -13.57 1.41
C GLY A 331 5.25 -12.69 1.52
N ALA A 332 5.32 -11.56 2.23
CA ALA A 332 4.16 -10.66 2.37
C ALA A 332 3.67 -10.13 1.01
N MET A 333 4.59 -9.75 0.12
CA MET A 333 4.23 -9.30 -1.23
C MET A 333 3.52 -10.41 -2.03
N LEU A 334 3.93 -11.68 -1.88
CA LEU A 334 3.25 -12.78 -2.56
C LEU A 334 1.85 -13.05 -2.00
N ILE A 335 1.64 -12.85 -0.69
CA ILE A 335 0.28 -12.91 -0.10
C ILE A 335 -0.58 -11.78 -0.67
N GLU A 336 0.00 -10.61 -0.89
CA GLU A 336 -0.69 -9.49 -1.53
C GLU A 336 -1.04 -9.77 -3.00
N CYS A 337 -0.14 -10.42 -3.74
CA CYS A 337 -0.45 -10.91 -5.09
C CYS A 337 -1.62 -11.91 -5.10
N LEU A 338 -1.70 -12.79 -4.09
CA LEU A 338 -2.83 -13.70 -3.94
C LEU A 338 -4.15 -12.94 -3.74
N LEU A 339 -4.15 -11.89 -2.91
CA LEU A 339 -5.32 -11.02 -2.75
C LEU A 339 -5.70 -10.33 -4.07
N ALA A 340 -4.72 -9.90 -4.86
CA ALA A 340 -4.94 -9.30 -6.17
C ALA A 340 -5.56 -10.30 -7.17
N VAL A 341 -5.14 -11.57 -7.15
CA VAL A 341 -5.74 -12.65 -7.92
C VAL A 341 -7.18 -12.91 -7.49
N ILE A 342 -7.45 -12.96 -6.20
CA ILE A 342 -8.81 -13.11 -5.65
C ILE A 342 -9.69 -11.96 -6.13
N SER A 343 -9.19 -10.73 -6.10
CA SER A 343 -9.90 -9.54 -6.57
C SER A 343 -10.21 -9.60 -8.07
N LEU A 344 -9.28 -10.11 -8.87
CA LEU A 344 -9.51 -10.38 -10.28
C LEU A 344 -10.61 -11.42 -10.50
N ILE A 345 -10.61 -12.51 -9.72
CA ILE A 345 -11.67 -13.54 -9.81
C ILE A 345 -13.02 -12.95 -9.41
N CYS A 346 -13.07 -12.09 -8.40
CA CYS A 346 -14.30 -11.42 -7.98
C CYS A 346 -14.89 -10.60 -9.15
N VAL A 347 -14.14 -9.70 -9.77
CA VAL A 347 -14.66 -8.92 -10.90
C VAL A 347 -14.96 -9.79 -12.11
N ALA A 348 -14.15 -10.81 -12.37
CA ALA A 348 -14.34 -11.72 -13.50
C ALA A 348 -15.59 -12.58 -13.35
N SER A 349 -16.06 -12.81 -12.14
CA SER A 349 -17.31 -13.55 -11.89
C SER A 349 -18.57 -12.72 -12.11
N VAL A 350 -18.50 -11.39 -11.94
CA VAL A 350 -19.66 -10.48 -12.00
C VAL A 350 -19.71 -9.63 -13.26
N SER A 351 -18.67 -9.61 -14.08
CA SER A 351 -18.57 -8.75 -15.27
C SER A 351 -17.94 -9.47 -16.46
N ALA A 352 -18.45 -9.14 -17.65
CA ALA A 352 -17.87 -9.63 -18.92
C ALA A 352 -16.81 -8.68 -19.50
N ASN A 353 -16.87 -7.39 -19.21
CA ASN A 353 -16.02 -6.33 -19.77
C ASN A 353 -15.29 -5.50 -18.70
N GLY A 354 -15.44 -5.82 -17.41
CA GLY A 354 -14.85 -5.09 -16.30
C GLY A 354 -15.54 -3.74 -15.98
N VAL A 355 -16.63 -3.41 -16.66
CA VAL A 355 -17.34 -2.12 -16.52
C VAL A 355 -18.79 -2.30 -16.08
N THR A 356 -19.47 -3.30 -16.63
CA THR A 356 -20.90 -3.56 -16.40
C THR A 356 -21.12 -4.93 -15.79
N SER A 357 -22.13 -5.03 -14.92
CA SER A 357 -22.56 -6.28 -14.29
C SER A 357 -23.22 -7.19 -15.33
N VAL A 358 -22.88 -8.49 -15.32
CA VAL A 358 -23.55 -9.51 -16.14
C VAL A 358 -24.99 -9.74 -15.67
N ALA A 359 -25.25 -9.57 -14.37
CA ALA A 359 -26.56 -9.85 -13.79
C ALA A 359 -27.58 -8.72 -14.02
N THR A 360 -27.14 -7.45 -13.91
CA THR A 360 -28.05 -6.28 -13.97
C THR A 360 -27.89 -5.45 -15.24
N GLY A 361 -26.78 -5.61 -15.98
CA GLY A 361 -26.43 -4.73 -17.11
C GLY A 361 -25.99 -3.32 -16.69
N GLU A 362 -26.05 -3.00 -15.41
CA GLU A 362 -25.67 -1.70 -14.87
C GLU A 362 -24.17 -1.55 -14.70
N LYS A 363 -23.71 -0.30 -14.61
CA LYS A 363 -22.31 0.00 -14.32
C LYS A 363 -21.91 -0.54 -12.95
N LEU A 364 -20.75 -1.20 -12.87
CA LEU A 364 -20.19 -1.67 -11.61
C LEU A 364 -19.99 -0.51 -10.63
N GLY A 365 -20.22 -0.79 -9.36
CA GLY A 365 -19.91 0.12 -8.26
C GLY A 365 -18.40 0.36 -8.08
N THR A 366 -18.02 0.97 -6.96
CA THR A 366 -16.61 1.12 -6.63
C THR A 366 -15.94 -0.26 -6.49
N PRO A 367 -14.63 -0.39 -6.74
CA PRO A 367 -13.94 -1.68 -6.67
C PRO A 367 -14.13 -2.40 -5.33
N SER A 368 -14.15 -1.67 -4.22
CA SER A 368 -14.41 -2.25 -2.89
C SER A 368 -15.80 -2.86 -2.77
N ILE A 369 -16.83 -2.23 -3.35
CA ILE A 369 -18.20 -2.76 -3.42
C ILE A 369 -18.24 -4.00 -4.31
N VAL A 370 -17.60 -3.96 -5.49
CA VAL A 370 -17.52 -5.11 -6.41
C VAL A 370 -16.91 -6.32 -5.71
N PHE A 371 -15.83 -6.11 -4.97
CA PHE A 371 -15.16 -7.15 -4.21
C PHE A 371 -16.06 -7.76 -3.13
N ALA A 372 -16.68 -6.91 -2.30
CA ALA A 372 -17.56 -7.37 -1.21
C ALA A 372 -18.82 -8.06 -1.75
N SER A 373 -19.46 -7.52 -2.80
CA SER A 373 -20.64 -8.12 -3.41
C SER A 373 -20.35 -9.46 -4.11
N ALA A 374 -19.17 -9.61 -4.72
CA ALA A 374 -18.79 -10.89 -5.31
C ALA A 374 -18.65 -11.98 -4.24
N ILE A 375 -18.01 -11.64 -3.10
CA ILE A 375 -17.87 -12.59 -1.99
C ILE A 375 -19.24 -12.92 -1.37
N GLU A 376 -20.11 -11.93 -1.16
CA GLU A 376 -21.51 -12.16 -0.78
C GLU A 376 -22.18 -13.16 -1.73
N GLY A 377 -22.06 -12.96 -3.05
CA GLY A 377 -22.62 -13.85 -4.05
C GLY A 377 -22.04 -15.28 -4.00
N PHE A 378 -20.77 -15.43 -3.62
CA PHE A 378 -20.17 -16.77 -3.41
C PHE A 378 -20.81 -17.48 -2.21
N PHE A 379 -21.01 -16.77 -1.09
CA PHE A 379 -21.67 -17.33 0.09
C PHE A 379 -23.13 -17.73 -0.20
N LEU A 380 -23.88 -16.89 -0.92
CA LEU A 380 -25.26 -17.23 -1.33
C LEU A 380 -25.30 -18.48 -2.22
N LYS A 381 -24.36 -18.64 -3.16
CA LYS A 381 -24.22 -19.87 -3.99
C LYS A 381 -23.86 -21.11 -3.18
N MET A 382 -23.21 -20.95 -2.03
CA MET A 382 -22.91 -22.04 -1.10
C MET A 382 -24.13 -22.46 -0.26
N GLY A 383 -25.29 -21.78 -0.41
CA GLY A 383 -26.52 -22.07 0.31
C GLY A 383 -26.70 -21.32 1.62
N PHE A 384 -25.87 -20.31 1.90
CA PHE A 384 -26.08 -19.44 3.05
C PHE A 384 -27.31 -18.53 2.85
N SER A 385 -27.94 -18.12 3.95
CA SER A 385 -29.09 -17.23 3.91
C SER A 385 -28.71 -15.81 3.45
N GLU A 386 -29.65 -15.03 2.93
CA GLU A 386 -29.44 -13.63 2.55
C GLU A 386 -28.92 -12.78 3.70
N SER A 387 -29.37 -13.06 4.94
CA SER A 387 -28.87 -12.35 6.13
C SER A 387 -27.39 -12.63 6.36
N ALA A 388 -26.94 -13.87 6.20
CA ALA A 388 -25.52 -14.23 6.29
C ALA A 388 -24.70 -13.59 5.15
N GLY A 389 -25.22 -13.52 3.93
CA GLY A 389 -24.63 -12.81 2.81
C GLY A 389 -24.40 -11.33 3.13
N LYS A 390 -25.40 -10.63 3.65
CA LYS A 390 -25.29 -9.20 4.06
C LYS A 390 -24.27 -8.98 5.17
N VAL A 391 -24.17 -9.92 6.13
CA VAL A 391 -23.11 -9.87 7.17
C VAL A 391 -21.75 -10.02 6.52
N ALA A 392 -21.57 -11.00 5.62
CA ALA A 392 -20.31 -11.18 4.89
C ALA A 392 -19.92 -9.90 4.10
N PHE A 393 -20.85 -9.31 3.34
CA PHE A 393 -20.62 -8.04 2.66
C PHE A 393 -20.12 -6.94 3.60
N THR A 394 -20.77 -6.78 4.76
CA THR A 394 -20.42 -5.74 5.73
C THR A 394 -19.03 -6.00 6.35
N VAL A 395 -18.73 -7.24 6.73
CA VAL A 395 -17.43 -7.62 7.29
C VAL A 395 -16.31 -7.39 6.27
N ILE A 396 -16.51 -7.77 5.02
CA ILE A 396 -15.53 -7.56 3.95
C ILE A 396 -15.34 -6.06 3.66
N SER A 397 -16.41 -5.29 3.60
CA SER A 397 -16.34 -3.82 3.42
C SER A 397 -15.60 -3.14 4.57
N LEU A 398 -15.84 -3.60 5.81
CA LEU A 398 -15.12 -3.13 6.99
C LEU A 398 -13.63 -3.47 6.90
N ALA A 399 -13.29 -4.70 6.52
CA ALA A 399 -11.89 -5.13 6.35
C ALA A 399 -11.17 -4.23 5.35
N VAL A 400 -11.75 -3.98 4.18
CA VAL A 400 -11.17 -3.08 3.15
C VAL A 400 -10.98 -1.67 3.69
N SER A 401 -11.97 -1.12 4.40
CA SER A 401 -11.88 0.21 5.01
C SER A 401 -10.79 0.29 6.08
N ALA A 402 -10.70 -0.73 6.93
CA ALA A 402 -9.70 -0.82 7.98
C ALA A 402 -8.27 -0.84 7.41
N PHE A 403 -8.04 -1.53 6.28
CA PHE A 403 -6.73 -1.53 5.60
C PHE A 403 -6.38 -0.19 5.00
N CYS A 404 -7.34 0.44 4.33
CA CYS A 404 -7.12 1.79 3.80
C CYS A 404 -6.72 2.76 4.91
N LEU A 405 -7.39 2.67 6.07
CA LEU A 405 -7.11 3.52 7.21
C LEU A 405 -5.72 3.22 7.82
N THR A 406 -5.34 1.93 7.92
CA THR A 406 -4.02 1.51 8.40
C THR A 406 -2.89 2.03 7.51
N SER A 407 -3.02 1.88 6.18
CA SER A 407 -2.03 2.40 5.24
C SER A 407 -1.97 3.93 5.26
N LEU A 408 -3.11 4.59 5.40
CA LEU A 408 -3.21 6.05 5.51
C LEU A 408 -2.47 6.60 6.73
N ASP A 409 -2.69 6.02 7.93
CA ASP A 409 -2.00 6.47 9.13
C ASP A 409 -0.50 6.32 9.05
N THR A 410 -0.05 5.15 8.54
CA THR A 410 1.37 4.88 8.36
C THR A 410 1.97 5.85 7.35
N CYS A 411 1.25 6.15 6.26
CA CYS A 411 1.68 7.11 5.25
C CYS A 411 1.77 8.53 5.81
N CYS A 412 0.75 9.01 6.54
CA CYS A 412 0.76 10.32 7.19
C CYS A 412 1.94 10.48 8.15
N ARG A 413 2.25 9.44 8.91
CA ARG A 413 3.41 9.43 9.83
C ARG A 413 4.73 9.46 9.08
N LEU A 414 4.89 8.64 8.04
CA LEU A 414 6.09 8.63 7.20
C LEU A 414 6.27 9.96 6.47
N GLY A 415 5.18 10.54 5.95
CA GLY A 415 5.19 11.86 5.31
C GLY A 415 5.68 12.95 6.26
N ARG A 416 5.18 12.96 7.49
CA ARG A 416 5.67 13.85 8.54
C ARG A 416 7.15 13.64 8.83
N PHE A 417 7.62 12.41 9.02
CA PHE A 417 9.03 12.11 9.29
C PHE A 417 9.91 12.55 8.13
N THR A 418 9.54 12.22 6.90
CA THR A 418 10.29 12.62 5.71
C THR A 418 10.36 14.15 5.59
N PHE A 419 9.28 14.86 5.89
CA PHE A 419 9.28 16.32 5.91
C PHE A 419 10.20 16.87 7.00
N GLN A 420 10.17 16.31 8.22
CA GLN A 420 11.05 16.70 9.30
C GLN A 420 12.53 16.48 8.94
N GLU A 421 12.87 15.34 8.32
CA GLU A 421 14.24 15.03 7.88
C GLU A 421 14.78 16.03 6.85
N LEU A 422 13.92 16.61 5.99
CA LEU A 422 14.33 17.65 5.03
C LEU A 422 14.84 18.92 5.72
N PHE A 423 14.32 19.23 6.91
CA PHE A 423 14.64 20.44 7.66
C PHE A 423 15.46 20.16 8.92
N ALA A 424 15.77 18.90 9.25
CA ALA A 424 16.61 18.56 10.40
C ALA A 424 18.02 19.12 10.26
N ALA A 425 18.61 19.57 11.37
CA ALA A 425 20.01 19.99 11.41
C ALA A 425 20.92 18.81 11.10
N LYS A 426 22.08 19.05 10.47
CA LYS A 426 23.10 18.02 10.33
C LYS A 426 23.72 17.74 11.70
N GLU A 427 24.17 16.49 11.90
CA GLU A 427 24.92 16.15 13.12
C GLU A 427 26.08 17.13 13.33
N GLY A 428 26.05 17.85 14.46
CA GLY A 428 27.08 18.85 14.82
C GLY A 428 26.79 20.30 14.40
N GLU A 429 25.67 20.58 13.70
CA GLU A 429 25.22 21.99 13.49
C GLU A 429 24.21 22.37 14.58
N GLU A 430 24.47 23.44 15.33
CA GLU A 430 23.45 24.08 16.15
C GLU A 430 22.36 24.66 15.24
N ASP A 431 21.10 24.33 15.51
CA ASP A 431 19.95 24.77 14.73
C ASP A 431 19.66 26.26 14.96
N ALA A 432 20.48 27.13 14.31
CA ALA A 432 20.45 28.58 14.51
C ALA A 432 19.26 29.25 13.79
N HIS A 433 18.58 28.60 12.84
CA HIS A 433 17.56 29.25 12.02
C HIS A 433 16.12 28.94 12.54
N PRO A 434 15.37 29.96 13.02
CA PRO A 434 14.05 29.75 13.65
C PRO A 434 13.01 29.08 12.73
N VAL A 435 13.06 29.36 11.41
CA VAL A 435 12.14 28.74 10.43
C VAL A 435 12.41 27.25 10.29
N ARG A 436 13.67 26.83 10.26
CA ARG A 436 14.08 25.43 10.16
C ARG A 436 13.63 24.64 11.38
N LYS A 437 13.84 25.21 12.59
CA LYS A 437 13.37 24.65 13.85
C LYS A 437 11.84 24.54 13.91
N ALA A 438 11.12 25.52 13.39
CA ALA A 438 9.66 25.46 13.31
C ALA A 438 9.18 24.36 12.35
N LEU A 439 9.78 24.23 11.15
CA LEU A 439 9.40 23.22 10.16
C LEU A 439 9.78 21.78 10.59
N SER A 440 10.84 21.60 11.37
CA SER A 440 11.20 20.30 11.95
C SER A 440 10.34 19.90 13.17
N ASN A 441 9.50 20.82 13.68
CA ASN A 441 8.57 20.51 14.77
C ASN A 441 7.51 19.52 14.34
N THR A 442 7.26 18.50 15.18
CA THR A 442 6.31 17.40 14.91
C THR A 442 4.91 17.88 14.56
N TYR A 443 4.39 18.87 15.30
CA TYR A 443 3.03 19.37 15.10
C TYR A 443 2.93 20.20 13.80
N VAL A 444 3.91 21.05 13.53
CA VAL A 444 3.96 21.86 12.29
C VAL A 444 4.08 20.95 11.08
N ALA A 445 5.01 19.99 11.12
CA ALA A 445 5.20 19.02 10.03
C ALA A 445 3.92 18.21 9.77
N THR A 446 3.21 17.78 10.83
CA THR A 446 1.92 17.08 10.70
C THR A 446 0.87 17.96 10.03
N LEU A 447 0.71 19.21 10.47
CA LEU A 447 -0.27 20.14 9.92
C LEU A 447 0.01 20.45 8.45
N VAL A 448 1.29 20.66 8.08
CA VAL A 448 1.68 20.88 6.68
C VAL A 448 1.34 19.66 5.82
N ASN A 449 1.72 18.45 6.26
CA ASN A 449 1.46 17.22 5.53
C ASN A 449 -0.04 17.00 5.31
N ILE A 450 -0.84 17.06 6.37
CA ILE A 450 -2.28 16.81 6.31
C ILE A 450 -3.02 17.93 5.58
N GLY A 451 -2.62 19.19 5.77
CA GLY A 451 -3.22 20.32 5.07
C GLY A 451 -3.05 20.22 3.55
N LEU A 452 -1.86 19.87 3.09
CA LEU A 452 -1.60 19.67 1.66
C LEU A 452 -2.32 18.44 1.10
N ALA A 453 -2.36 17.33 1.84
CA ALA A 453 -3.11 16.14 1.45
C ALA A 453 -4.63 16.43 1.37
N ALA A 454 -5.18 17.24 2.29
CA ALA A 454 -6.58 17.65 2.27
C ALA A 454 -6.91 18.51 1.05
N ILE A 455 -6.03 19.42 0.63
CA ILE A 455 -6.18 20.21 -0.60
C ILE A 455 -6.21 19.29 -1.83
N LEU A 456 -5.29 18.32 -1.91
CA LEU A 456 -5.25 17.35 -3.02
C LEU A 456 -6.49 16.46 -3.05
N CYS A 457 -7.06 16.13 -1.89
CA CYS A 457 -8.24 15.27 -1.76
C CYS A 457 -9.51 15.86 -2.43
N VAL A 458 -9.54 17.18 -2.73
CA VAL A 458 -10.66 17.83 -3.42
C VAL A 458 -10.92 17.19 -4.79
N GLY A 459 -9.89 16.77 -5.51
CA GLY A 459 -9.99 16.08 -6.81
C GLY A 459 -10.71 14.73 -6.79
N GLY A 460 -10.84 14.13 -5.62
CA GLY A 460 -11.49 12.84 -5.40
C GLY A 460 -10.69 11.65 -5.94
N TYR A 461 -11.03 10.47 -5.41
CA TYR A 461 -10.33 9.22 -5.68
C TYR A 461 -10.17 8.87 -7.18
N ALA A 462 -11.23 9.03 -7.97
CA ALA A 462 -11.20 8.59 -9.38
C ALA A 462 -10.14 9.32 -10.21
N THR A 463 -9.92 10.61 -9.94
CA THR A 463 -8.89 11.42 -10.60
C THR A 463 -7.50 11.12 -10.03
N LEU A 464 -7.40 10.98 -8.69
CA LEU A 464 -6.14 10.76 -8.00
C LEU A 464 -5.56 9.36 -8.24
N TRP A 465 -6.38 8.32 -8.46
CA TRP A 465 -5.92 6.93 -8.49
C TRP A 465 -4.87 6.64 -9.56
N LYS A 466 -5.08 7.12 -10.79
CA LYS A 466 -4.12 6.90 -11.89
C LYS A 466 -2.79 7.60 -11.62
N LEU A 467 -2.86 8.82 -11.08
CA LEU A 467 -1.66 9.58 -10.72
C LEU A 467 -0.95 8.95 -9.51
N PHE A 468 -1.71 8.59 -8.47
CA PHE A 468 -1.20 7.85 -7.32
C PHE A 468 -0.50 6.55 -7.75
N GLY A 469 -1.13 5.73 -8.60
CA GLY A 469 -0.54 4.49 -9.10
C GLY A 469 0.80 4.73 -9.80
N ALA A 470 0.87 5.71 -10.70
CA ALA A 470 2.10 6.06 -11.40
C ALA A 470 3.21 6.55 -10.45
N CYS A 471 2.88 7.47 -9.55
CA CYS A 471 3.82 8.02 -8.58
C CYS A 471 4.30 6.96 -7.59
N ASN A 472 3.39 6.16 -7.04
CA ASN A 472 3.71 5.08 -6.12
C ASN A 472 4.64 4.06 -6.74
N GLN A 473 4.33 3.60 -7.96
CA GLN A 473 5.20 2.64 -8.66
C GLN A 473 6.55 3.26 -9.06
N LEU A 474 6.58 4.56 -9.35
CA LEU A 474 7.83 5.25 -9.67
C LEU A 474 8.82 5.27 -8.49
N VAL A 475 8.34 5.23 -7.23
CA VAL A 475 9.22 5.08 -6.04
C VAL A 475 9.99 3.75 -6.07
N SER A 476 9.47 2.71 -6.73
CA SER A 476 10.16 1.44 -6.87
C SER A 476 11.49 1.56 -7.63
N VAL A 477 11.59 2.50 -8.56
CA VAL A 477 12.77 2.70 -9.41
C VAL A 477 14.00 3.09 -8.58
N PRO A 478 13.98 4.18 -7.79
CA PRO A 478 15.12 4.52 -6.95
C PRO A 478 15.35 3.49 -5.81
N ALA A 479 14.32 2.79 -5.33
CA ALA A 479 14.48 1.74 -4.34
C ALA A 479 15.27 0.53 -4.90
N LEU A 480 14.89 0.03 -6.07
CA LEU A 480 15.62 -1.03 -6.79
C LEU A 480 17.04 -0.58 -7.15
N MET A 481 17.21 0.68 -7.52
CA MET A 481 18.50 1.28 -7.83
C MET A 481 19.42 1.34 -6.60
N ALA A 482 18.90 1.80 -5.45
CA ALA A 482 19.66 1.80 -4.20
C ALA A 482 20.14 0.39 -3.81
N ALA A 483 19.26 -0.62 -3.99
CA ALA A 483 19.61 -2.02 -3.77
C ALA A 483 20.69 -2.50 -4.75
N ALA A 484 20.58 -2.16 -6.03
CA ALA A 484 21.58 -2.52 -7.04
C ALA A 484 22.95 -1.89 -6.75
N VAL A 485 22.99 -0.59 -6.42
CA VAL A 485 24.24 0.14 -6.08
C VAL A 485 24.85 -0.42 -4.80
N TYR A 486 24.03 -0.69 -3.77
CA TYR A 486 24.52 -1.31 -2.54
C TYR A 486 25.16 -2.68 -2.81
N LEU A 487 24.49 -3.58 -3.56
CA LEU A 487 25.07 -4.89 -3.88
C LEU A 487 26.34 -4.76 -4.73
N LYS A 488 26.41 -3.78 -5.64
CA LYS A 488 27.63 -3.45 -6.40
C LYS A 488 28.76 -3.03 -5.46
N SER A 489 28.48 -2.19 -4.47
CA SER A 489 29.51 -1.70 -3.52
C SER A 489 30.09 -2.81 -2.65
N VAL A 490 29.27 -3.83 -2.29
CA VAL A 490 29.73 -5.01 -1.53
C VAL A 490 30.19 -6.18 -2.43
N GLY A 491 30.40 -5.95 -3.73
CA GLY A 491 30.95 -6.92 -4.67
C GLY A 491 29.99 -8.08 -5.05
N LYS A 492 28.69 -7.93 -4.80
CA LYS A 492 27.68 -8.97 -5.12
C LYS A 492 27.01 -8.72 -6.47
N LYS A 493 26.49 -9.82 -7.09
CA LYS A 493 25.76 -9.73 -8.35
C LYS A 493 24.46 -8.93 -8.16
N HIS A 494 24.20 -7.97 -9.04
CA HIS A 494 23.10 -7.00 -8.94
C HIS A 494 22.28 -6.85 -10.24
N ASN A 495 22.59 -7.67 -11.27
CA ASN A 495 21.95 -7.54 -12.59
C ASN A 495 20.43 -7.84 -12.56
N MET A 496 19.92 -8.57 -11.54
CA MET A 496 18.52 -8.91 -11.38
C MET A 496 17.62 -7.66 -11.22
N PHE A 497 18.18 -6.51 -10.85
CA PHE A 497 17.43 -5.28 -10.67
C PHE A 497 17.25 -4.46 -11.95
N TYR A 498 18.04 -4.70 -12.99
CA TYR A 498 18.06 -3.81 -14.17
C TYR A 498 16.75 -3.84 -14.96
N ILE A 499 16.28 -5.04 -15.32
CA ILE A 499 15.02 -5.19 -16.06
C ILE A 499 13.84 -4.62 -15.24
N PRO A 500 13.63 -5.01 -13.97
CA PRO A 500 12.61 -4.40 -13.12
C PRO A 500 12.68 -2.88 -13.06
N MET A 501 13.85 -2.32 -12.79
CA MET A 501 14.06 -0.88 -12.64
C MET A 501 13.69 -0.11 -13.91
N PHE A 502 14.23 -0.53 -15.06
CA PHE A 502 13.96 0.18 -16.34
C PHE A 502 12.53 -0.02 -16.84
N PHE A 503 11.95 -1.21 -16.63
CA PHE A 503 10.56 -1.45 -16.98
C PHE A 503 9.63 -0.54 -16.15
N MET A 504 9.83 -0.48 -14.84
CA MET A 504 9.03 0.37 -13.95
C MET A 504 9.23 1.86 -14.25
N ALA A 505 10.47 2.28 -14.57
CA ALA A 505 10.73 3.64 -15.01
C ALA A 505 9.95 3.98 -16.28
N ALA A 506 10.04 3.13 -17.32
CA ALA A 506 9.33 3.32 -18.58
C ALA A 506 7.81 3.39 -18.38
N ALA A 507 7.23 2.43 -17.64
CA ALA A 507 5.79 2.38 -17.41
C ALA A 507 5.29 3.61 -16.62
N SER A 508 5.95 3.91 -15.49
CA SER A 508 5.49 4.98 -14.60
C SER A 508 5.69 6.37 -15.22
N MET A 509 6.84 6.62 -15.84
CA MET A 509 7.11 7.92 -16.47
C MET A 509 6.21 8.15 -17.69
N SER A 510 5.95 7.11 -18.52
CA SER A 510 4.99 7.20 -19.62
C SER A 510 3.59 7.55 -19.13
N GLN A 511 3.13 6.93 -18.03
CA GLN A 511 1.83 7.26 -17.45
C GLN A 511 1.76 8.68 -16.90
N LEU A 512 2.84 9.19 -16.28
CA LEU A 512 2.88 10.57 -15.82
C LEU A 512 2.76 11.56 -16.99
N VAL A 513 3.46 11.30 -18.10
CA VAL A 513 3.33 12.13 -19.32
C VAL A 513 1.90 12.08 -19.87
N ILE A 514 1.31 10.90 -19.99
CA ILE A 514 -0.09 10.73 -20.44
C ILE A 514 -1.05 11.49 -19.52
N SER A 515 -0.87 11.38 -18.21
CA SER A 515 -1.71 12.08 -17.23
C SER A 515 -1.56 13.59 -17.34
N PHE A 516 -0.32 14.10 -17.44
CA PHE A 516 -0.05 15.51 -17.64
C PHE A 516 -0.72 16.07 -18.91
N VAL A 517 -0.54 15.38 -20.04
CA VAL A 517 -1.15 15.80 -21.31
C VAL A 517 -2.68 15.76 -21.22
N THR A 518 -3.25 14.76 -20.54
CA THR A 518 -4.71 14.65 -20.35
C THR A 518 -5.27 15.81 -19.54
N TYR A 519 -4.64 16.12 -18.41
CA TYR A 519 -5.07 17.22 -17.53
C TYR A 519 -4.84 18.59 -18.18
N ALA A 520 -3.69 18.79 -18.83
CA ALA A 520 -3.42 20.03 -19.57
C ALA A 520 -4.43 20.28 -20.70
N LYS A 521 -4.78 19.24 -21.48
CA LYS A 521 -5.84 19.33 -22.50
C LYS A 521 -7.19 19.65 -21.89
N ALA A 522 -7.57 19.06 -20.76
CA ALA A 522 -8.81 19.35 -20.08
C ALA A 522 -8.89 20.83 -19.65
N LEU A 523 -7.78 21.40 -19.14
CA LEU A 523 -7.68 22.82 -18.80
C LEU A 523 -7.80 23.73 -20.02
N ILE A 524 -7.08 23.41 -21.10
CA ILE A 524 -7.08 24.20 -22.35
C ILE A 524 -8.50 24.20 -22.98
N ASN A 525 -9.19 23.05 -22.96
CA ASN A 525 -10.53 22.90 -23.51
C ASN A 525 -11.65 23.43 -22.59
N GLY A 526 -11.31 23.95 -21.41
CA GLY A 526 -12.30 24.45 -20.44
C GLY A 526 -13.17 23.38 -19.77
N THR A 527 -12.81 22.10 -19.92
CA THR A 527 -13.51 20.95 -19.29
C THR A 527 -12.91 20.55 -17.95
N GLY A 528 -11.74 21.07 -17.61
CA GLY A 528 -11.03 20.84 -16.35
C GLY A 528 -11.07 22.07 -15.44
N ALA A 529 -10.88 21.84 -14.14
CA ALA A 529 -10.84 22.88 -13.12
C ALA A 529 -9.39 23.10 -12.63
N TRP A 530 -8.99 24.36 -12.49
CA TRP A 530 -7.63 24.70 -12.01
C TRP A 530 -7.32 24.18 -10.63
N ASN A 531 -8.30 24.09 -9.74
CA ASN A 531 -8.16 23.54 -8.39
C ASN A 531 -8.05 22.00 -8.35
N VAL A 532 -8.24 21.31 -9.46
CA VAL A 532 -8.08 19.85 -9.58
C VAL A 532 -7.00 19.53 -10.61
N GLU A 533 -7.30 19.66 -11.92
CA GLU A 533 -6.38 19.30 -12.99
C GLU A 533 -5.13 20.18 -13.01
N GLY A 534 -5.27 21.48 -12.71
CA GLY A 534 -4.14 22.41 -12.63
C GLY A 534 -3.19 22.05 -11.49
N LEU A 535 -3.74 21.76 -10.32
CA LEU A 535 -2.96 21.31 -9.17
C LEU A 535 -2.20 20.02 -9.45
N LEU A 536 -2.85 19.04 -10.10
CA LEU A 536 -2.23 17.77 -10.48
C LEU A 536 -1.11 17.96 -11.51
N CYS A 537 -1.29 18.85 -12.50
CA CYS A 537 -0.22 19.21 -13.42
C CYS A 537 1.01 19.78 -12.70
N VAL A 538 0.79 20.69 -11.73
CA VAL A 538 1.87 21.26 -10.91
C VAL A 538 2.59 20.17 -10.10
N PHE A 539 1.89 19.16 -9.61
CA PHE A 539 2.49 18.04 -8.88
C PHE A 539 3.28 17.08 -9.77
N ILE A 540 2.82 16.80 -10.99
CA ILE A 540 3.47 15.86 -11.91
C ILE A 540 4.87 16.33 -12.29
N VAL A 541 5.05 17.62 -12.55
CA VAL A 541 6.33 18.15 -13.06
C VAL A 541 7.50 17.90 -12.09
N PRO A 542 7.45 18.32 -10.82
CA PRO A 542 8.56 18.06 -9.89
C PRO A 542 8.77 16.56 -9.63
N ILE A 543 7.71 15.75 -9.54
CA ILE A 543 7.82 14.30 -9.36
C ILE A 543 8.59 13.68 -10.54
N PHE A 544 8.21 14.02 -11.77
CA PHE A 544 8.88 13.54 -12.98
C PHE A 544 10.36 13.96 -13.02
N CYS A 545 10.65 15.24 -12.80
CA CYS A 545 12.01 15.79 -12.83
C CYS A 545 12.91 15.16 -11.76
N LEU A 546 12.41 14.99 -10.53
CA LEU A 546 13.15 14.37 -9.44
C LEU A 546 13.45 12.90 -9.71
N ALA A 547 12.45 12.13 -10.15
CA ALA A 547 12.64 10.72 -10.47
C ALA A 547 13.59 10.51 -11.65
N PHE A 548 13.47 11.33 -12.71
CA PHE A 548 14.38 11.29 -13.84
C PHE A 548 15.82 11.61 -13.43
N SER A 549 16.00 12.66 -12.62
CA SER A 549 17.33 13.04 -12.10
C SER A 549 17.94 11.93 -11.25
N LEU A 550 17.15 11.30 -10.37
CA LEU A 550 17.58 10.15 -9.57
C LEU A 550 17.99 8.96 -10.44
N LEU A 551 17.21 8.66 -11.48
CA LEU A 551 17.53 7.58 -12.41
C LEU A 551 18.84 7.84 -13.15
N VAL A 552 19.07 9.06 -13.62
CA VAL A 552 20.32 9.46 -14.30
C VAL A 552 21.53 9.33 -13.35
N GLU A 553 21.43 9.87 -12.13
CA GLU A 553 22.53 9.81 -11.15
C GLU A 553 22.85 8.34 -10.77
N GLY A 554 21.83 7.52 -10.53
CA GLY A 554 22.05 6.11 -10.23
C GLY A 554 22.64 5.32 -11.41
N CYS A 555 22.22 5.61 -12.65
CA CYS A 555 22.80 4.99 -13.84
C CYS A 555 24.29 5.38 -13.99
N LYS A 556 24.69 6.62 -13.69
CA LYS A 556 26.10 7.01 -13.68
C LYS A 556 26.93 6.15 -12.71
N VAL A 557 26.40 5.86 -11.52
CA VAL A 557 27.09 5.01 -10.53
C VAL A 557 27.07 3.54 -10.91
N LEU A 558 25.95 3.04 -11.45
CA LEU A 558 25.81 1.64 -11.85
C LEU A 558 26.68 1.29 -13.07
N PHE A 559 26.75 2.15 -14.06
CA PHE A 559 27.40 1.87 -15.35
C PHE A 559 28.70 2.67 -15.54
N GLY A 560 28.98 3.69 -14.69
CA GLY A 560 30.23 4.45 -14.73
C GLY A 560 31.43 3.58 -14.39
N LYS A 561 32.59 3.91 -14.97
CA LYS A 561 33.90 3.35 -14.58
C LYS A 561 34.12 3.66 -13.10
N LYS A 562 34.62 2.67 -12.33
CA LYS A 562 34.91 2.78 -10.89
C LYS A 562 35.65 4.11 -10.60
N THR A 563 34.94 5.10 -10.08
CA THR A 563 35.58 6.12 -9.25
C THR A 563 35.71 5.48 -7.88
N GLN A 564 36.91 5.33 -7.38
CA GLN A 564 37.21 4.78 -6.05
C GLN A 564 36.34 5.50 -5.04
N ALA A 565 35.48 4.74 -4.33
CA ALA A 565 34.81 5.24 -3.15
C ALA A 565 35.93 5.60 -2.16
N ALA A 566 35.95 6.85 -1.75
CA ALA A 566 36.75 7.29 -0.62
C ALA A 566 36.36 6.44 0.59
N ALA A 567 37.37 5.86 1.22
CA ALA A 567 37.31 5.00 2.40
C ALA A 567 36.66 5.71 3.60
#